data_6d1e86710e4343cafac576704cc6b031
#
_entry.id   6d1e86710e4343cafac576704cc6b031
#
_cell.length_a   1.000
_cell.length_b   1.000
_cell.length_c   1.000
_cell.angle_alpha   90.00
_cell.angle_beta   90.00
_cell.angle_gamma   90.00
#
_symmetry.space_group_name_H-M   'P 1'
#
loop_
_entity.id
_entity.type
_entity.pdbx_description
1 polymer ?
#
loop_
_entity_poly.entity_id
_entity_poly.type
_entity_poly.pdbx_seq_one_letter_code
_entity_poly.pdbx_strand_id
1 'polypeptide(L)'
;MCIRDSIHGVLVDVYGEGVLITGESGIGKSEAALELIKRGHRLVSDDVVELRKVSDVTLVGSAPDITRHFIELRGIGIIDVKTLFGVESVKDTQSVDLVIKLEEWDRDKEYDRLGLHEEYTEYLGNKIVCHSLPIRPGRNLAIIVESAAVNHRQKKMGYNAAEELYKRVQANLAKKREEK
;
A
#
# COMPACT_ATOMS: atom_id res chain seq x y z
N MET A 1 -13.23 -22.08 13.10
CA MET A 1 -13.86 -21.44 11.92
C MET A 1 -12.94 -20.35 11.40
N CYS A 2 -12.52 -20.42 10.13
CA CYS A 2 -11.70 -19.38 9.53
C CYS A 2 -12.59 -18.20 9.10
N ILE A 3 -12.31 -17.00 9.61
CA ILE A 3 -12.97 -15.79 9.17
C ILE A 3 -12.33 -15.35 7.85
N ARG A 4 -13.14 -15.26 6.80
CA ARG A 4 -12.71 -14.89 5.45
C ARG A 4 -13.63 -13.83 4.86
N ASP A 5 -13.09 -12.99 4.02
CA ASP A 5 -13.81 -12.00 3.24
C ASP A 5 -13.07 -11.74 1.93
N SER A 6 -13.76 -11.15 0.97
CA SER A 6 -13.19 -10.74 -0.31
C SER A 6 -13.39 -9.24 -0.49
N ILE A 7 -12.35 -8.56 -0.94
CA ILE A 7 -12.40 -7.12 -1.19
C ILE A 7 -11.88 -6.80 -2.60
N HIS A 8 -12.34 -5.70 -3.17
CA HIS A 8 -11.79 -5.18 -4.41
C HIS A 8 -10.51 -4.40 -4.12
N GLY A 9 -9.45 -4.79 -4.77
CA GLY A 9 -8.15 -4.16 -4.62
C GLY A 9 -7.05 -4.97 -5.27
N VAL A 10 -5.83 -4.50 -5.09
CA VAL A 10 -4.62 -5.17 -5.58
C VAL A 10 -3.68 -5.36 -4.40
N LEU A 11 -3.16 -6.58 -4.23
CA LEU A 11 -2.19 -6.88 -3.19
C LEU A 11 -0.84 -7.18 -3.81
N VAL A 12 0.17 -6.44 -3.39
CA VAL A 12 1.55 -6.57 -3.87
C VAL A 12 2.48 -6.70 -2.67
N ASP A 13 3.45 -7.59 -2.78
CA ASP A 13 4.56 -7.69 -1.83
C ASP A 13 5.65 -6.68 -2.23
N VAL A 14 5.86 -5.66 -1.42
CA VAL A 14 6.84 -4.59 -1.65
C VAL A 14 7.90 -4.64 -0.55
N TYR A 15 9.05 -5.17 -0.85
CA TYR A 15 10.15 -5.39 0.10
C TYR A 15 9.75 -6.17 1.36
N GLY A 16 8.87 -7.15 1.21
CA GLY A 16 8.35 -7.94 2.32
C GLY A 16 7.12 -7.35 3.01
N GLU A 17 6.73 -6.12 2.69
CA GLU A 17 5.51 -5.49 3.19
C GLU A 17 4.35 -5.78 2.23
N GLY A 18 3.25 -6.31 2.74
CA GLY A 18 2.04 -6.50 1.96
C GLY A 18 1.28 -5.20 1.82
N VAL A 19 1.28 -4.63 0.63
CA VAL A 19 0.58 -3.38 0.34
C VAL A 19 -0.71 -3.68 -0.41
N LEU A 20 -1.83 -3.36 0.20
CA LEU A 20 -3.14 -3.46 -0.40
C LEU A 20 -3.53 -2.11 -1.00
N ILE A 21 -3.65 -2.07 -2.32
CA ILE A 21 -4.03 -0.88 -3.06
C ILE A 21 -5.53 -0.94 -3.34
N THR A 22 -6.27 0.04 -2.84
CA THR A 22 -7.72 0.15 -3.01
C THR A 22 -8.06 1.44 -3.76
N GLY A 23 -9.29 1.58 -4.17
CA GLY A 23 -9.80 2.74 -4.90
C GLY A 23 -10.89 2.34 -5.88
N GLU A 24 -11.49 3.32 -6.53
CA GLU A 24 -12.55 3.09 -7.51
C GLU A 24 -12.05 2.31 -8.72
N SER A 25 -12.93 1.57 -9.37
CA SER A 25 -12.62 0.87 -10.62
C SER A 25 -12.15 1.88 -11.68
N GLY A 26 -11.05 1.56 -12.34
CA GLY A 26 -10.46 2.40 -13.37
C GLY A 26 -9.56 3.52 -12.87
N ILE A 27 -9.31 3.59 -11.57
CA ILE A 27 -8.44 4.63 -11.00
C ILE A 27 -6.94 4.40 -11.27
N GLY A 28 -6.55 3.19 -11.68
CA GLY A 28 -5.16 2.87 -12.02
C GLY A 28 -4.48 1.89 -11.06
N LYS A 29 -5.26 1.09 -10.31
CA LYS A 29 -4.71 0.11 -9.37
C LYS A 29 -3.86 -0.95 -10.05
N SER A 30 -4.36 -1.53 -11.12
CA SER A 30 -3.65 -2.59 -11.87
C SER A 30 -2.39 -2.07 -12.55
N GLU A 31 -2.43 -0.86 -13.10
CA GLU A 31 -1.27 -0.21 -13.71
C GLU A 31 -0.18 0.09 -12.67
N ALA A 32 -0.56 0.55 -11.49
CA ALA A 32 0.37 0.76 -10.39
C ALA A 32 1.02 -0.55 -9.95
N ALA A 33 0.23 -1.62 -9.86
CA ALA A 33 0.75 -2.95 -9.54
C ALA A 33 1.73 -3.46 -10.59
N LEU A 34 1.42 -3.30 -11.87
CA LEU A 34 2.32 -3.71 -12.96
C LEU A 34 3.65 -2.96 -12.91
N GLU A 35 3.62 -1.66 -12.63
CA GLU A 35 4.84 -0.88 -12.49
C GLU A 35 5.68 -1.37 -11.30
N LEU A 36 5.06 -1.69 -10.17
CA LEU A 36 5.73 -2.29 -9.02
C LEU A 36 6.36 -3.65 -9.36
N ILE A 37 5.66 -4.48 -10.12
CA ILE A 37 6.18 -5.79 -10.57
C ILE A 37 7.41 -5.59 -11.45
N LYS A 38 7.38 -4.65 -12.38
CA LYS A 38 8.53 -4.32 -13.23
C LYS A 38 9.73 -3.81 -12.44
N ARG A 39 9.49 -3.25 -11.27
CA ARG A 39 10.53 -2.78 -10.35
C ARG A 39 11.06 -3.89 -9.42
N GLY A 40 10.59 -5.13 -9.59
CA GLY A 40 11.05 -6.29 -8.85
C GLY A 40 10.17 -6.74 -7.67
N HIS A 41 8.99 -6.16 -7.53
CA HIS A 41 8.04 -6.58 -6.50
C HIS A 41 7.16 -7.71 -7.00
N ARG A 42 6.38 -8.32 -6.10
CA ARG A 42 5.60 -9.53 -6.40
C ARG A 42 4.11 -9.28 -6.32
N LEU A 43 3.40 -9.70 -7.36
CA LEU A 43 1.93 -9.69 -7.37
C LEU A 43 1.40 -10.84 -6.52
N VAL A 44 0.47 -10.53 -5.62
CA VAL A 44 -0.32 -11.55 -4.91
C VAL A 44 -1.69 -11.69 -5.56
N SER A 45 -2.41 -10.60 -5.73
CA SER A 45 -3.73 -10.60 -6.37
C SER A 45 -4.05 -9.28 -7.04
N ASP A 46 -4.75 -9.37 -8.17
CA ASP A 46 -5.36 -8.22 -8.87
C ASP A 46 -6.89 -8.33 -8.80
N ASP A 47 -7.55 -7.17 -8.71
CA ASP A 47 -9.01 -6.97 -8.71
C ASP A 47 -9.72 -7.50 -7.46
N VAL A 48 -9.59 -8.77 -7.13
CA VAL A 48 -10.21 -9.37 -5.94
C VAL A 48 -9.13 -9.97 -5.04
N VAL A 49 -9.10 -9.53 -3.81
CA VAL A 49 -8.22 -10.07 -2.77
C VAL A 49 -9.04 -10.83 -1.75
N GLU A 50 -8.76 -12.11 -1.58
CA GLU A 50 -9.33 -12.92 -0.52
C GLU A 50 -8.54 -12.69 0.76
N LEU A 51 -9.22 -12.23 1.81
CA LEU A 51 -8.63 -11.98 3.12
C LEU A 51 -8.99 -13.10 4.09
N ARG A 52 -8.00 -13.53 4.85
CA ARG A 52 -8.17 -14.52 5.93
C ARG A 52 -7.58 -13.95 7.21
N LYS A 53 -8.38 -13.95 8.28
CA LYS A 53 -7.91 -13.56 9.61
C LYS A 53 -7.11 -14.70 10.23
N VAL A 54 -5.84 -14.46 10.50
CA VAL A 54 -4.93 -15.40 11.14
C VAL A 54 -4.86 -15.14 12.64
N SER A 55 -4.88 -13.86 13.03
CA SER A 55 -4.89 -13.43 14.43
C SER A 55 -5.53 -12.03 14.53
N ASP A 56 -5.62 -11.49 15.74
CA ASP A 56 -6.17 -10.14 15.96
C ASP A 56 -5.32 -9.03 15.34
N VAL A 57 -4.09 -9.34 14.93
CA VAL A 57 -3.16 -8.37 14.34
C VAL A 57 -2.70 -8.75 12.93
N THR A 58 -3.07 -9.92 12.43
CA THR A 58 -2.58 -10.41 11.14
C THR A 58 -3.71 -10.84 10.22
N LEU A 59 -3.80 -10.20 9.07
CA LEU A 59 -4.60 -10.62 7.92
C LEU A 59 -3.67 -11.14 6.83
N VAL A 60 -4.05 -12.23 6.18
CA VAL A 60 -3.33 -12.78 5.03
C VAL A 60 -4.21 -12.67 3.80
N GLY A 61 -3.66 -12.11 2.74
CA GLY A 61 -4.33 -11.99 1.45
C GLY A 61 -3.82 -13.01 0.45
N SER A 62 -4.71 -13.42 -0.44
CA SER A 62 -4.43 -14.33 -1.55
C SER A 62 -5.36 -14.04 -2.72
N ALA A 63 -5.01 -14.57 -3.89
CA ALA A 63 -5.87 -14.49 -5.06
C ALA A 63 -6.86 -15.66 -5.10
N PRO A 64 -8.08 -15.45 -5.66
CA PRO A 64 -8.93 -16.55 -6.08
C PRO A 64 -8.17 -17.46 -7.07
N ASP A 65 -8.38 -18.77 -7.01
CA ASP A 65 -7.68 -19.72 -7.86
C ASP A 65 -7.85 -19.43 -9.36
N ILE A 66 -9.02 -18.95 -9.76
CA ILE A 66 -9.34 -18.67 -11.17
C ILE A 66 -8.52 -17.51 -11.72
N THR A 67 -8.26 -16.47 -10.90
CA THR A 67 -7.62 -15.23 -11.33
C THR A 67 -6.14 -15.14 -10.91
N ARG A 68 -5.64 -16.15 -10.25
CA ARG A 68 -4.27 -16.15 -9.72
C ARG A 68 -3.24 -15.85 -10.81
N HIS A 69 -2.35 -14.89 -10.55
CA HIS A 69 -1.27 -14.42 -11.42
C HIS A 69 -1.71 -13.60 -12.64
N PHE A 70 -3.01 -13.35 -12.80
CA PHE A 70 -3.51 -12.54 -13.91
C PHE A 70 -3.74 -11.10 -13.52
N ILE A 71 -3.44 -10.19 -14.45
CA ILE A 71 -3.79 -8.77 -14.36
C ILE A 71 -4.62 -8.39 -15.57
N GLU A 72 -5.67 -7.62 -15.34
CA GLU A 72 -6.45 -7.00 -16.40
C GLU A 72 -5.97 -5.58 -16.65
N LEU A 73 -5.52 -5.31 -17.89
CA LEU A 73 -5.14 -3.97 -18.34
C LEU A 73 -6.14 -3.49 -19.39
N ARG A 74 -6.76 -2.35 -19.14
CA ARG A 74 -7.71 -1.76 -20.07
C ARG A 74 -7.01 -1.43 -21.39
N GLY A 75 -7.62 -1.87 -22.50
CA GLY A 75 -7.08 -1.70 -23.85
C GLY A 75 -6.11 -2.79 -24.28
N ILE A 76 -5.56 -3.58 -23.36
CA ILE A 76 -4.67 -4.71 -23.65
C ILE A 76 -5.37 -6.04 -23.38
N GLY A 77 -6.11 -6.13 -22.27
CA GLY A 77 -6.77 -7.34 -21.85
C GLY A 77 -6.08 -8.03 -20.68
N ILE A 78 -6.25 -9.33 -20.59
CA ILE A 78 -5.70 -10.14 -19.51
C ILE A 78 -4.26 -10.55 -19.85
N ILE A 79 -3.34 -10.32 -18.91
CA ILE A 79 -1.96 -10.80 -19.01
C ILE A 79 -1.64 -11.75 -17.87
N ASP A 80 -0.78 -12.74 -18.14
CA ASP A 80 -0.27 -13.69 -17.16
C ASP A 80 1.09 -13.19 -16.65
N VAL A 81 1.11 -12.63 -15.46
CA VAL A 81 2.31 -12.02 -14.87
C VAL A 81 3.42 -13.05 -14.67
N LYS A 82 3.07 -14.24 -14.19
CA LYS A 82 4.05 -15.30 -13.97
C LYS A 82 4.74 -15.73 -15.27
N THR A 83 3.98 -15.87 -16.35
CA THR A 83 4.50 -16.25 -17.65
C THR A 83 5.35 -15.16 -18.28
N LEU A 84 4.93 -13.89 -18.16
CA LEU A 84 5.63 -12.76 -18.77
C LEU A 84 6.86 -12.32 -18.01
N PHE A 85 6.82 -12.34 -16.68
CA PHE A 85 7.87 -11.76 -15.82
C PHE A 85 8.58 -12.78 -14.94
N GLY A 86 8.16 -14.04 -14.95
CA GLY A 86 8.78 -15.14 -14.22
C GLY A 86 8.15 -15.43 -12.85
N VAL A 87 8.54 -16.56 -12.27
CA VAL A 87 8.01 -17.02 -10.97
C VAL A 87 8.34 -16.09 -9.82
N GLU A 88 9.37 -15.27 -9.97
CA GLU A 88 9.80 -14.28 -8.96
C GLU A 88 8.88 -13.07 -8.89
N SER A 89 7.98 -12.91 -9.88
CA SER A 89 7.06 -11.78 -9.97
C SER A 89 5.72 -12.03 -9.29
N VAL A 90 5.52 -13.21 -8.74
CA VAL A 90 4.25 -13.60 -8.11
C VAL A 90 4.49 -14.26 -6.75
N LYS A 91 3.50 -14.15 -5.89
CA LYS A 91 3.49 -14.78 -4.58
C LYS A 91 2.07 -15.24 -4.25
N ASP A 92 1.93 -16.40 -3.64
CA ASP A 92 0.60 -16.98 -3.40
C ASP A 92 -0.14 -16.33 -2.24
N THR A 93 0.57 -15.99 -1.18
CA THR A 93 -0.02 -15.36 0.01
C THR A 93 0.90 -14.29 0.56
N GLN A 94 0.32 -13.29 1.19
CA GLN A 94 1.06 -12.22 1.86
C GLN A 94 0.22 -11.62 2.98
N SER A 95 0.86 -11.31 4.11
CA SER A 95 0.22 -10.52 5.16
C SER A 95 -0.08 -9.12 4.63
N VAL A 96 -1.23 -8.56 5.02
CA VAL A 96 -1.59 -7.19 4.67
C VAL A 96 -1.06 -6.26 5.76
N ASP A 97 -0.03 -5.50 5.44
CA ASP A 97 0.67 -4.64 6.39
C ASP A 97 0.31 -3.17 6.25
N LEU A 98 -0.09 -2.76 5.05
CA LEU A 98 -0.34 -1.37 4.71
C LEU A 98 -1.43 -1.28 3.65
N VAL A 99 -2.34 -0.33 3.81
CA VAL A 99 -3.37 -0.03 2.80
C VAL A 99 -3.06 1.33 2.18
N ILE A 100 -3.04 1.37 0.86
CA ILE A 100 -2.94 2.60 0.07
C ILE A 100 -4.25 2.79 -0.66
N LYS A 101 -5.00 3.81 -0.30
CA LYS A 101 -6.25 4.16 -0.96
C LYS A 101 -5.97 5.21 -2.03
N LEU A 102 -6.15 4.83 -3.29
CA LEU A 102 -6.05 5.77 -4.41
C LEU A 102 -7.35 6.55 -4.53
N GLU A 103 -7.26 7.85 -4.67
CA GLU A 103 -8.40 8.73 -4.86
C GLU A 103 -8.09 9.83 -5.87
N GLU A 104 -9.13 10.39 -6.47
CA GLU A 104 -8.97 11.54 -7.35
C GLU A 104 -8.52 12.77 -6.56
N TRP A 105 -7.71 13.60 -7.18
CA TRP A 105 -7.28 14.86 -6.57
C TRP A 105 -8.48 15.77 -6.31
N ASP A 106 -8.62 16.19 -5.07
CA ASP A 106 -9.64 17.14 -4.63
C ASP A 106 -8.95 18.40 -4.10
N ARG A 107 -9.25 19.56 -4.70
CA ARG A 107 -8.67 20.85 -4.31
C ARG A 107 -9.10 21.29 -2.92
N ASP A 108 -10.30 20.89 -2.51
CA ASP A 108 -10.89 21.29 -1.22
C ASP A 108 -10.48 20.40 -0.09
N LYS A 109 -9.81 19.26 -0.38
CA LYS A 109 -9.33 18.33 0.62
C LYS A 109 -7.90 18.64 1.03
N GLU A 110 -7.67 18.71 2.32
CA GLU A 110 -6.32 18.80 2.88
C GLU A 110 -5.70 17.39 2.94
N TYR A 111 -4.49 17.28 2.39
CA TYR A 111 -3.71 16.05 2.46
C TYR A 111 -2.62 16.17 3.51
N ASP A 112 -2.42 15.10 4.29
CA ASP A 112 -1.38 15.06 5.30
C ASP A 112 0.01 15.20 4.65
N ARG A 113 0.75 16.21 5.05
CA ARG A 113 2.11 16.46 4.56
C ARG A 113 3.19 15.91 5.47
N LEU A 114 2.90 15.78 6.74
CA LEU A 114 3.90 15.46 7.75
C LEU A 114 3.87 14.01 8.18
N GLY A 115 2.71 13.35 8.10
CA GLY A 115 2.57 11.97 8.54
C GLY A 115 2.62 11.79 10.05
N LEU A 116 2.28 12.83 10.82
CA LEU A 116 2.23 12.77 12.28
C LEU A 116 1.02 12.01 12.81
N HIS A 117 -0.06 11.98 12.03
CA HIS A 117 -1.29 11.29 12.37
C HIS A 117 -1.44 10.07 11.46
N GLU A 118 -1.59 8.90 12.05
CA GLU A 118 -1.86 7.68 11.31
C GLU A 118 -3.36 7.48 11.15
N GLU A 119 -3.80 7.20 9.93
CA GLU A 119 -5.14 6.75 9.64
C GLU A 119 -5.15 5.22 9.58
N TYR A 120 -6.30 4.63 9.91
CA TYR A 120 -6.47 3.19 9.92
C TYR A 120 -7.72 2.82 9.14
N THR A 121 -7.70 1.67 8.51
CA THR A 121 -8.88 1.01 7.97
C THR A 121 -9.05 -0.34 8.66
N GLU A 122 -10.27 -0.85 8.70
CA GLU A 122 -10.56 -2.09 9.40
C GLU A 122 -11.09 -3.14 8.43
N TYR A 123 -10.49 -4.33 8.47
CA TYR A 123 -10.95 -5.52 7.76
C TYR A 123 -11.02 -6.68 8.75
N LEU A 124 -12.15 -7.37 8.79
CA LEU A 124 -12.37 -8.52 9.67
C LEU A 124 -12.05 -8.25 11.15
N GLY A 125 -12.24 -7.00 11.59
CA GLY A 125 -11.94 -6.57 12.96
C GLY A 125 -10.49 -6.16 13.20
N ASN A 126 -9.60 -6.30 12.21
CA ASN A 126 -8.21 -5.88 12.33
C ASN A 126 -8.02 -4.48 11.76
N LYS A 127 -7.33 -3.62 12.52
CA LYS A 127 -6.96 -2.28 12.07
C LYS A 127 -5.63 -2.31 11.34
N ILE A 128 -5.59 -1.71 10.16
CA ILE A 128 -4.39 -1.63 9.32
C ILE A 128 -4.14 -0.17 8.97
N VAL A 129 -2.88 0.26 9.05
CA VAL A 129 -2.47 1.61 8.65
C VAL A 129 -2.88 1.88 7.20
N CYS A 130 -3.52 3.01 6.97
CA CYS A 130 -4.05 3.40 5.67
C CYS A 130 -3.56 4.79 5.29
N HIS A 131 -3.08 4.94 4.06
CA HIS A 131 -2.77 6.25 3.47
C HIS A 131 -3.69 6.51 2.28
N SER A 132 -4.23 7.72 2.20
CA SER A 132 -4.97 8.20 1.04
C SER A 132 -4.02 8.92 0.11
N LEU A 133 -3.88 8.42 -1.13
CA LEU A 133 -3.01 8.99 -2.15
C LEU A 133 -3.84 9.60 -3.27
N PRO A 134 -3.76 10.94 -3.46
CA PRO A 134 -4.41 11.57 -4.61
C PRO A 134 -3.64 11.26 -5.90
N ILE A 135 -4.37 10.88 -6.94
CA ILE A 135 -3.81 10.67 -8.26
C ILE A 135 -3.75 12.00 -9.01
N ARG A 136 -2.56 12.36 -9.46
CA ARG A 136 -2.33 13.54 -10.33
C ARG A 136 -1.42 13.15 -11.49
N PRO A 137 -1.62 13.77 -12.68
CA PRO A 137 -0.67 13.61 -13.78
C PRO A 137 0.77 13.98 -13.36
N GLY A 138 1.73 13.20 -13.82
CA GLY A 138 3.15 13.40 -13.50
C GLY A 138 3.61 12.80 -12.18
N ARG A 139 2.73 12.23 -11.38
CA ARG A 139 3.08 11.59 -10.12
C ARG A 139 3.39 10.11 -10.34
N ASN A 140 4.55 9.65 -9.90
CA ASN A 140 4.90 8.23 -10.00
C ASN A 140 4.40 7.46 -8.79
N LEU A 141 3.28 6.75 -8.96
CA LEU A 141 2.64 6.00 -7.88
C LEU A 141 3.50 4.85 -7.36
N ALA A 142 4.23 4.16 -8.21
CA ALA A 142 5.06 3.04 -7.80
C ALA A 142 6.16 3.48 -6.83
N ILE A 143 6.85 4.57 -7.12
CA ILE A 143 7.87 5.12 -6.23
C ILE A 143 7.26 5.55 -4.89
N ILE A 144 6.10 6.18 -4.92
CA ILE A 144 5.41 6.61 -3.69
C ILE A 144 5.00 5.41 -2.85
N VAL A 145 4.46 4.37 -3.46
CA VAL A 145 4.08 3.14 -2.77
C VAL A 145 5.31 2.44 -2.18
N GLU A 146 6.39 2.33 -2.93
CA GLU A 146 7.66 1.78 -2.41
C GLU A 146 8.15 2.56 -1.20
N SER A 147 8.15 3.87 -1.29
CA SER A 147 8.58 4.75 -0.20
C SER A 147 7.69 4.61 1.03
N ALA A 148 6.39 4.52 0.83
CA ALA A 148 5.43 4.29 1.91
C ALA A 148 5.67 2.93 2.60
N ALA A 149 5.93 1.88 1.85
CA ALA A 149 6.23 0.55 2.38
C ALA A 149 7.50 0.54 3.22
N VAL A 150 8.57 1.12 2.72
CA VAL A 150 9.86 1.22 3.44
C VAL A 150 9.72 2.08 4.69
N ASN A 151 9.04 3.21 4.61
CA ASN A 151 8.79 4.08 5.76
C ASN A 151 7.95 3.38 6.84
N HIS A 152 6.92 2.64 6.43
CA HIS A 152 6.11 1.85 7.34
C HIS A 152 6.94 0.79 8.08
N ARG A 153 7.83 0.12 7.36
CA ARG A 153 8.78 -0.84 7.94
C ARG A 153 9.69 -0.19 8.98
N GLN A 154 10.21 1.02 8.68
CA GLN A 154 11.03 1.77 9.62
C GLN A 154 10.25 2.14 10.89
N LYS A 155 9.01 2.53 10.76
CA LYS A 155 8.12 2.81 11.92
C LYS A 155 7.95 1.58 12.80
N LYS A 156 7.77 0.40 12.22
CA LYS A 156 7.68 -0.87 12.96
C LYS A 156 8.98 -1.17 13.71
N MET A 157 10.11 -0.75 13.18
CA MET A 157 11.44 -0.92 13.80
C MET A 157 11.77 0.17 14.83
N GLY A 158 10.85 1.09 15.08
CA GLY A 158 10.96 2.13 16.10
C GLY A 158 11.40 3.50 15.61
N TYR A 159 11.68 3.67 14.32
CA TYR A 159 12.04 4.97 13.75
C TYR A 159 10.86 5.61 13.02
N ASN A 160 10.48 6.81 13.42
CA ASN A 160 9.45 7.61 12.77
C ASN A 160 10.04 8.97 12.36
N ALA A 161 10.20 9.16 11.04
CA ALA A 161 10.82 10.36 10.49
C ALA A 161 10.02 11.63 10.79
N ALA A 162 8.69 11.56 10.81
CA ALA A 162 7.83 12.70 11.15
C ALA A 162 8.03 13.16 12.60
N GLU A 163 8.11 12.22 13.53
CA GLU A 163 8.39 12.51 14.93
C GLU A 163 9.79 13.07 15.11
N GLU A 164 10.77 12.55 14.41
CA GLU A 164 12.14 13.05 14.46
C GLU A 164 12.23 14.50 13.94
N LEU A 165 11.56 14.80 12.84
CA LEU A 165 11.46 16.17 12.34
C LEU A 165 10.81 17.11 13.35
N TYR A 166 9.71 16.66 13.96
CA TYR A 166 9.01 17.43 15.01
C TYR A 166 9.94 17.77 16.18
N LYS A 167 10.71 16.80 16.66
CA LYS A 167 11.69 17.01 17.74
C LYS A 167 12.77 18.02 17.34
N ARG A 168 13.28 17.96 16.11
CA ARG A 168 14.28 18.91 15.60
C ARG A 168 13.72 20.33 15.51
N VAL A 169 12.49 20.47 15.07
CA VAL A 169 11.82 21.78 15.02
C VAL A 169 11.65 22.36 16.42
N GLN A 170 11.21 21.56 17.40
CA GLN A 170 11.08 22.00 18.79
C GLN A 170 12.43 22.41 19.39
N ALA A 171 13.49 21.63 19.17
CA ALA A 171 14.84 21.96 19.64
C ALA A 171 15.36 23.26 19.02
N ASN A 172 15.12 23.49 17.73
CA ASN A 172 15.52 24.71 17.03
C ASN A 172 14.81 25.94 17.54
N LEU A 173 13.50 25.83 17.83
CA LEU A 173 12.71 26.91 18.42
C LEU A 173 13.18 27.25 19.85
N ALA A 174 13.53 26.26 20.66
CA ALA A 174 14.07 26.45 21.99
C ALA A 174 15.40 27.22 21.95
N LYS A 175 16.32 26.84 21.06
CA LYS A 175 17.60 27.56 20.87
C LYS A 175 17.39 29.00 20.48
N LYS A 176 16.47 29.32 19.58
CA LYS A 176 16.16 30.70 19.18
C LYS A 176 15.56 31.53 20.30
N ARG A 177 14.92 30.92 21.28
CA ARG A 177 14.39 31.61 22.47
C ARG A 177 15.48 31.93 23.46
N GLU A 178 16.50 31.05 23.58
CA GLU A 178 17.62 31.28 24.50
C GLU A 178 18.60 32.35 23.98
N GLU A 179 18.69 32.55 22.67
CA GLU A 179 19.55 33.55 22.02
C GLU A 179 18.96 34.98 22.05
N LYS A 180 17.73 35.16 22.49
CA LYS A 180 17.06 36.45 22.66
C LYS A 180 17.09 36.88 24.12
#